data_b133a574d41ad81700a7afe9df73456c
#
_entry.id   b133a574d41ad81700a7afe9df73456c
#
_cell.length_a   1.000
_cell.length_b   1.000
_cell.length_c   1.000
_cell.angle_alpha   90.00
_cell.angle_beta   90.00
_cell.angle_gamma   90.00
#
_symmetry.space_group_name_H-M   'P 1'
#
loop_
_entity.id
_entity.type
_entity.pdbx_description
1 polymer ?
#
loop_
_entity_poly.entity_id
_entity_poly.type
_entity_poly.pdbx_seq_one_letter_code
_entity_poly.pdbx_strand_id
1 'polypeptide(L)'
;MDKGQDFPDSIEVQFLGGKGEGKRTTANLCTPGTDVVMNKKLLKRHCIGSKSKTYHGDQWVTVEIEVRGSKSIKHVIDGETVLEYTKPQLDDGTLLEGGTISLQSESHPVEFRKVELKKLKK
;
A
#
# COMPACT_ATOMS: atom_id res chain seq x y z
N MET A 1 4.37 10.98 -4.57
CA MET A 1 5.17 10.39 -5.66
C MET A 1 5.79 11.50 -6.50
N ASP A 2 7.03 11.36 -6.84
CA ASP A 2 7.70 12.29 -7.71
C ASP A 2 7.44 11.94 -9.18
N LYS A 3 7.16 12.95 -9.97
CA LYS A 3 6.92 12.76 -11.40
C LYS A 3 8.22 12.53 -12.15
N GLY A 4 8.19 11.69 -13.17
CA GLY A 4 9.33 11.45 -14.04
C GLY A 4 10.32 10.39 -13.56
N GLN A 5 9.99 9.68 -12.50
CA GLN A 5 10.77 8.53 -12.05
C GLN A 5 10.10 7.23 -12.49
N ASP A 6 10.89 6.24 -12.92
CA ASP A 6 10.35 4.91 -13.26
C ASP A 6 9.80 4.22 -12.01
N PHE A 7 10.54 4.32 -10.89
CA PHE A 7 10.10 3.86 -9.58
C PHE A 7 10.23 5.03 -8.60
N PRO A 8 9.22 5.91 -8.55
CA PRO A 8 9.30 7.10 -7.69
C PRO A 8 9.32 6.74 -6.20
N ASP A 9 9.96 7.60 -5.41
CA ASP A 9 9.92 7.51 -3.96
C ASP A 9 8.45 7.58 -3.51
N SER A 10 7.97 6.51 -2.89
CA SER A 10 6.54 6.38 -2.63
C SER A 10 6.25 5.37 -1.53
N ILE A 11 5.03 5.47 -1.03
CA ILE A 11 4.40 4.41 -0.25
C ILE A 11 3.50 3.67 -1.24
N GLU A 12 3.81 2.42 -1.50
CA GLU A 12 3.12 1.61 -2.49
C GLU A 12 2.26 0.54 -1.84
N VAL A 13 0.98 0.53 -2.20
CA VAL A 13 0.09 -0.57 -1.82
C VAL A 13 0.13 -1.57 -2.97
N GLN A 14 0.72 -2.73 -2.71
CA GLN A 14 0.96 -3.74 -3.72
C GLN A 14 -0.21 -4.72 -3.81
N PHE A 15 -0.79 -4.86 -5.00
CA PHE A 15 -1.87 -5.80 -5.24
C PHE A 15 -1.35 -7.02 -5.99
N LEU A 16 -1.56 -8.21 -5.40
CA LEU A 16 -1.13 -9.47 -5.99
C LEU A 16 -2.30 -10.46 -6.03
N GLY A 17 -2.55 -11.04 -7.18
CA GLY A 17 -3.48 -12.16 -7.31
C GLY A 17 -2.79 -13.48 -6.99
N GLY A 18 -3.56 -14.47 -6.53
CA GLY A 18 -3.06 -15.81 -6.30
C GLY A 18 -2.73 -16.52 -7.59
N LYS A 19 -1.90 -17.56 -7.48
CA LYS A 19 -1.41 -18.34 -8.63
C LYS A 19 -2.17 -19.66 -8.83
N GLY A 20 -3.33 -19.82 -8.18
CA GLY A 20 -4.10 -21.08 -8.21
C GLY A 20 -3.74 -22.05 -7.10
N GLU A 21 -2.57 -21.92 -6.53
CA GLU A 21 -2.10 -22.72 -5.41
C GLU A 21 -1.13 -21.91 -4.56
N GLY A 22 -0.93 -22.32 -3.31
CA GLY A 22 -0.03 -21.65 -2.39
C GLY A 22 -0.59 -20.35 -1.83
N LYS A 23 0.20 -19.67 -1.03
CA LYS A 23 -0.17 -18.48 -0.31
C LYS A 23 0.48 -17.23 -0.92
N ARG A 24 -0.31 -16.21 -1.19
CA ARG A 24 0.18 -14.95 -1.70
C ARG A 24 -0.72 -13.82 -1.21
N THR A 25 -0.25 -13.03 -0.25
CA THR A 25 -1.04 -11.94 0.30
C THR A 25 -1.11 -10.76 -0.65
N THR A 26 -2.13 -9.92 -0.50
CA THR A 26 -2.32 -8.70 -1.27
C THR A 26 -2.50 -7.50 -0.34
N ALA A 27 -2.56 -6.29 -0.91
CA ALA A 27 -2.52 -5.05 -0.14
C ALA A 27 -1.28 -5.00 0.76
N ASN A 28 -0.17 -5.48 0.24
CA ASN A 28 1.13 -5.43 0.91
C ASN A 28 1.68 -4.01 0.83
N LEU A 29 2.73 -3.74 1.60
CA LEU A 29 3.42 -2.45 1.56
C LEU A 29 4.77 -2.62 0.87
N CYS A 30 5.05 -1.78 -0.12
CA CYS A 30 6.40 -1.63 -0.64
C CYS A 30 6.82 -0.17 -0.52
N THR A 31 8.10 0.06 -0.23
CA THR A 31 8.60 1.38 0.15
C THR A 31 9.83 1.78 -0.69
N PRO A 32 9.67 2.03 -2.00
CA PRO A 32 10.80 2.51 -2.80
C PRO A 32 11.21 3.91 -2.35
N GLY A 33 12.44 4.03 -1.85
CA GLY A 33 13.01 5.29 -1.36
C GLY A 33 12.38 5.82 -0.07
N THR A 34 11.59 4.98 0.62
CA THR A 34 10.88 5.40 1.83
C THR A 34 10.97 4.34 2.92
N ASP A 35 10.60 4.75 4.14
CA ASP A 35 10.55 3.88 5.31
C ASP A 35 9.26 4.15 6.08
N VAL A 36 8.87 3.20 6.92
CA VAL A 36 7.71 3.36 7.80
C VAL A 36 8.07 2.83 9.20
N VAL A 37 7.24 3.17 10.18
CA VAL A 37 7.37 2.65 11.54
C VAL A 37 6.24 1.66 11.81
N MET A 38 6.59 0.46 12.24
CA MET A 38 5.65 -0.57 12.68
C MET A 38 6.11 -1.11 14.03
N ASN A 39 5.17 -1.26 14.95
CA ASN A 39 5.48 -1.77 16.30
C ASN A 39 6.64 -1.01 16.95
N LYS A 40 6.64 0.32 16.80
CA LYS A 40 7.65 1.24 17.36
C LYS A 40 9.05 1.07 16.77
N LYS A 41 9.19 0.38 15.63
CA LYS A 41 10.48 0.18 14.97
C LYS A 41 10.44 0.76 13.57
N LEU A 42 11.50 1.47 13.20
CA LEU A 42 11.70 1.94 11.84
C LEU A 42 12.07 0.75 10.97
N LEU A 43 11.30 0.51 9.91
CA LEU A 43 11.53 -0.61 9.00
C LEU A 43 12.09 -0.09 7.69
N LYS A 44 13.22 -0.68 7.27
CA LYS A 44 13.89 -0.37 6.02
C LYS A 44 13.76 -1.50 5.00
N ARG A 45 12.82 -2.41 5.21
CA ARG A 45 12.53 -3.50 4.25
C ARG A 45 11.80 -2.93 3.06
N HIS A 46 12.20 -3.36 1.86
CA HIS A 46 11.57 -2.89 0.62
C HIS A 46 10.08 -3.24 0.55
N CYS A 47 9.71 -4.46 0.93
CA CYS A 47 8.30 -4.87 0.95
C CYS A 47 7.96 -5.64 2.23
N ILE A 48 6.74 -5.42 2.72
CA ILE A 48 6.20 -6.06 3.93
C ILE A 48 4.85 -6.68 3.55
N GLY A 49 4.69 -7.97 3.86
CA GLY A 49 3.44 -8.67 3.60
C GLY A 49 2.32 -8.27 4.55
N SER A 50 1.10 -8.22 4.05
CA SER A 50 -0.10 -8.00 4.84
C SER A 50 -0.59 -9.31 5.46
N LYS A 51 -1.67 -9.22 6.23
CA LYS A 51 -2.35 -10.38 6.82
C LYS A 51 -3.55 -10.81 5.98
N SER A 52 -3.58 -10.47 4.70
CA SER A 52 -4.70 -10.83 3.84
C SER A 52 -4.70 -12.32 3.51
N LYS A 53 -5.87 -12.82 3.11
CA LYS A 53 -5.93 -14.13 2.46
C LYS A 53 -5.42 -14.01 1.02
N THR A 54 -5.31 -15.15 0.34
CA THR A 54 -4.93 -15.22 -1.06
C THR A 54 -6.19 -15.21 -1.93
N TYR A 55 -6.20 -14.40 -2.97
CA TYR A 55 -7.32 -14.28 -3.91
C TYR A 55 -6.93 -14.91 -5.24
N HIS A 56 -7.41 -16.12 -5.49
CA HIS A 56 -7.13 -16.85 -6.72
C HIS A 56 -8.18 -16.55 -7.79
N GLY A 57 -7.77 -16.66 -9.05
CA GLY A 57 -8.67 -16.52 -10.19
C GLY A 57 -9.10 -15.08 -10.44
N ASP A 58 -10.01 -14.93 -11.40
CA ASP A 58 -10.52 -13.61 -11.78
C ASP A 58 -11.63 -13.21 -10.83
N GLN A 59 -11.33 -12.34 -9.89
CA GLN A 59 -12.31 -11.82 -8.94
C GLN A 59 -12.00 -10.38 -8.59
N TRP A 60 -13.05 -9.64 -8.24
CA TRP A 60 -12.90 -8.28 -7.73
C TRP A 60 -12.63 -8.30 -6.23
N VAL A 61 -11.69 -7.48 -5.81
CA VAL A 61 -11.35 -7.32 -4.40
C VAL A 61 -11.46 -5.83 -4.06
N THR A 62 -12.21 -5.52 -3.00
CA THR A 62 -12.35 -4.14 -2.55
C THR A 62 -11.30 -3.85 -1.50
N VAL A 63 -10.46 -2.86 -1.77
CA VAL A 63 -9.41 -2.44 -0.85
C VAL A 63 -9.62 -0.98 -0.48
N GLU A 64 -9.54 -0.69 0.81
CA GLU A 64 -9.58 0.68 1.32
C GLU A 64 -8.23 1.02 1.92
N ILE A 65 -7.77 2.24 1.64
CA ILE A 65 -6.55 2.77 2.25
C ILE A 65 -6.96 3.99 3.05
N GLU A 66 -6.80 3.91 4.38
CA GLU A 66 -7.09 5.01 5.27
C GLU A 66 -5.78 5.72 5.62
N VAL A 67 -5.67 6.99 5.25
CA VAL A 67 -4.46 7.78 5.49
C VAL A 67 -4.80 8.96 6.40
N ARG A 68 -4.10 9.08 7.51
CA ARG A 68 -4.23 10.20 8.45
C ARG A 68 -2.90 10.93 8.58
N GLY A 69 -2.51 11.62 7.49
CA GLY A 69 -1.23 12.31 7.41
C GLY A 69 -0.07 11.34 7.69
N SER A 70 0.87 11.75 8.53
CA SER A 70 1.96 10.88 8.97
C SER A 70 1.61 10.08 10.23
N LYS A 71 0.40 10.21 10.76
CA LYS A 71 -0.01 9.55 12.00
C LYS A 71 -0.30 8.08 11.83
N SER A 72 -1.01 7.69 10.78
CA SER A 72 -1.31 6.29 10.51
C SER A 72 -1.75 6.07 9.08
N ILE A 73 -1.44 4.89 8.57
CA ILE A 73 -1.94 4.38 7.30
C ILE A 73 -2.43 2.95 7.56
N LYS A 74 -3.64 2.66 7.09
CA LYS A 74 -4.22 1.31 7.22
C LYS A 74 -4.60 0.79 5.85
N HIS A 75 -4.27 -0.48 5.60
CA HIS A 75 -4.76 -1.23 4.45
C HIS A 75 -5.91 -2.12 4.92
N VAL A 76 -7.09 -1.95 4.35
CA VAL A 76 -8.31 -2.63 4.79
C VAL A 76 -8.92 -3.39 3.62
N ILE A 77 -9.24 -4.66 3.83
CA ILE A 77 -9.94 -5.50 2.86
C ILE A 77 -11.19 -6.05 3.53
N ASP A 78 -12.35 -5.83 2.90
CA ASP A 78 -13.66 -6.29 3.41
C ASP A 78 -13.89 -5.91 4.88
N GLY A 79 -13.52 -4.69 5.24
CA GLY A 79 -13.70 -4.18 6.60
C GLY A 79 -12.65 -4.63 7.61
N GLU A 80 -11.69 -5.46 7.20
CA GLU A 80 -10.63 -5.96 8.08
C GLU A 80 -9.31 -5.27 7.79
N THR A 81 -8.67 -4.72 8.83
CA THR A 81 -7.33 -4.13 8.70
C THR A 81 -6.30 -5.23 8.52
N VAL A 82 -5.66 -5.29 7.37
CA VAL A 82 -4.66 -6.31 7.05
C VAL A 82 -3.23 -5.82 7.18
N LEU A 83 -3.05 -4.51 7.30
CA LEU A 83 -1.73 -3.90 7.52
C LEU A 83 -1.92 -2.50 8.08
N GLU A 84 -1.10 -2.12 9.04
CA GLU A 84 -1.12 -0.78 9.64
C GLU A 84 0.29 -0.35 9.98
N TYR A 85 0.61 0.90 9.68
CA TYR A 85 1.90 1.48 9.98
C TYR A 85 1.78 2.98 10.19
N THR A 86 2.85 3.59 10.69
CA THR A 86 2.90 5.01 11.03
C THR A 86 4.15 5.65 10.44
N LYS A 87 4.19 6.96 10.48
CA LYS A 87 5.36 7.77 10.12
C LYS A 87 5.99 7.39 8.77
N PRO A 88 5.19 7.39 7.67
CA PRO A 88 5.79 7.22 6.36
C PRO A 88 6.77 8.37 6.11
N GLN A 89 7.97 8.04 5.65
CA GLN A 89 9.04 9.03 5.55
C GLN A 89 10.01 8.66 4.43
N LEU A 90 10.69 9.68 3.93
CA LEU A 90 11.81 9.46 3.00
C LEU A 90 12.98 8.80 3.76
N ASP A 91 13.91 8.23 3.01
CA ASP A 91 15.09 7.58 3.61
C ASP A 91 15.94 8.53 4.47
N ASP A 92 15.82 9.84 4.25
CA ASP A 92 16.50 10.85 5.07
C ASP A 92 15.74 11.24 6.35
N GLY A 93 14.57 10.65 6.57
CA GLY A 93 13.75 10.89 7.77
C GLY A 93 12.68 11.97 7.61
N THR A 94 12.56 12.59 6.43
CA THR A 94 11.52 13.58 6.18
C THR A 94 10.14 12.91 6.14
N LEU A 95 9.23 13.29 7.04
CA LEU A 95 7.90 12.72 7.10
C LEU A 95 7.08 13.08 5.86
N LEU A 96 6.32 12.11 5.38
CA LEU A 96 5.40 12.28 4.26
C LEU A 96 4.00 12.58 4.81
N GLU A 97 3.46 13.75 4.46
CA GLU A 97 2.14 14.18 4.95
C GLU A 97 1.13 14.38 3.83
N GLY A 98 1.56 14.25 2.59
CA GLY A 98 0.69 14.40 1.42
C GLY A 98 1.45 14.03 0.16
N GLY A 99 0.77 14.13 -0.96
CA GLY A 99 1.36 13.84 -2.25
C GLY A 99 0.29 13.47 -3.27
N THR A 100 0.73 12.93 -4.38
CA THR A 100 -0.17 12.46 -5.44
C THR A 100 -0.48 10.99 -5.27
N ILE A 101 -1.63 10.58 -5.81
CA ILE A 101 -2.06 9.18 -5.84
C ILE A 101 -1.99 8.71 -7.29
N SER A 102 -1.41 7.53 -7.50
CA SER A 102 -1.28 6.95 -8.83
C SER A 102 -1.71 5.49 -8.82
N LEU A 103 -2.22 5.04 -9.94
CA LEU A 103 -2.50 3.62 -10.17
C LEU A 103 -1.38 3.06 -11.03
N GLN A 104 -0.96 1.84 -10.73
CA GLN A 104 0.20 1.21 -11.34
C GLN A 104 -0.16 -0.17 -11.90
N SER A 105 0.41 -0.50 -13.05
CA SER A 105 0.39 -1.85 -13.60
C SER A 105 1.82 -2.23 -13.95
N GLU A 106 2.27 -3.36 -13.39
CA GLU A 106 3.63 -3.84 -13.58
C GLU A 106 3.61 -5.33 -13.92
N SER A 107 4.21 -5.68 -15.06
CA SER A 107 4.42 -7.06 -15.53
C SER A 107 3.16 -7.85 -15.87
N HIS A 108 2.03 -7.60 -15.26
CA HIS A 108 0.78 -8.35 -15.44
C HIS A 108 -0.40 -7.40 -15.65
N PRO A 109 -1.44 -7.84 -16.38
CA PRO A 109 -2.63 -7.04 -16.54
C PRO A 109 -3.37 -6.88 -15.22
N VAL A 110 -3.97 -5.71 -15.03
CA VAL A 110 -4.78 -5.39 -13.85
C VAL A 110 -5.95 -4.52 -14.29
N GLU A 111 -7.09 -4.67 -13.63
CA GLU A 111 -8.26 -3.84 -13.86
C GLU A 111 -8.66 -3.15 -12.57
N PHE A 112 -8.98 -1.87 -12.67
CA PHE A 112 -9.47 -1.06 -11.57
C PHE A 112 -10.88 -0.60 -11.86
N ARG A 113 -11.73 -0.58 -10.83
CA ARG A 113 -13.07 0.02 -10.94
C ARG A 113 -13.43 0.71 -9.64
N LYS A 114 -14.35 1.68 -9.71
CA LYS A 114 -14.85 2.42 -8.53
C LYS A 114 -13.70 3.00 -7.71
N VAL A 115 -12.75 3.66 -8.39
CA VAL A 115 -11.65 4.34 -7.71
C VAL A 115 -12.19 5.64 -7.14
N GLU A 116 -12.27 5.72 -5.82
CA GLU A 116 -12.90 6.83 -5.10
C GLU A 116 -11.99 7.36 -4.01
N LEU A 117 -12.03 8.66 -3.81
CA LEU A 117 -11.34 9.33 -2.72
C LEU A 117 -12.37 9.98 -1.80
N LYS A 118 -12.31 9.64 -0.51
CA LYS A 118 -13.17 10.21 0.50
C LYS A 118 -12.34 10.97 1.53
N LYS A 119 -12.64 12.25 1.73
CA LYS A 119 -11.99 13.02 2.78
C LYS A 119 -12.56 12.65 4.14
N LEU A 120 -11.67 12.37 5.09
CA LEU A 120 -12.07 12.09 6.46
C LEU A 120 -12.22 13.39 7.24
N LYS A 121 -13.14 13.40 8.18
CA LYS A 121 -13.27 14.51 9.12
C LYS A 121 -12.14 14.43 10.15
N LYS A 122 -11.59 15.59 10.48
CA LYS A 122 -10.58 15.70 11.53
C LYS A 122 -11.20 15.46 12.91
#